data_e67eb6a156553a47b56e1e747646a418
#
_entry.id   e67eb6a156553a47b56e1e747646a418
#
_cell.length_a   1.000
_cell.length_b   1.000
_cell.length_c   1.000
_cell.angle_alpha   90.00
_cell.angle_beta   90.00
_cell.angle_gamma   90.00
#
_symmetry.space_group_name_H-M   'P 1'
#
loop_
_entity.id
_entity.type
_entity.pdbx_description
1 polymer ?
#
loop_
_entity_poly.entity_id
_entity_poly.type
_entity_poly.pdbx_seq_one_letter_code
_entity_poly.pdbx_strand_id
1 'polypeptide(L)' 'MLPKDPYILLSYVNTKLRDEFTDLDELCAVLDVDRSALEDTLRSLSARYDEASHQFI' A
#
# COMPACT_ATOMS: atom_id res chain seq x y z
N MET A 1 2.34 -9.15 8.95
CA MET A 1 1.58 -8.11 9.68
C MET A 1 2.01 -6.71 9.25
N LEU A 2 1.04 -5.82 9.09
CA LEU A 2 1.34 -4.47 8.61
C LEU A 2 1.66 -3.53 9.77
N PRO A 3 2.55 -2.55 9.55
CA PRO A 3 2.79 -1.51 10.53
C PRO A 3 1.52 -0.71 10.83
N LYS A 4 1.38 -0.25 12.06
CA LYS A 4 0.21 0.55 12.45
C LYS A 4 0.40 2.04 12.19
N ASP A 5 1.65 2.50 12.17
CA ASP A 5 1.96 3.90 11.88
C ASP A 5 1.75 4.17 10.39
N PRO A 6 0.91 5.15 10.02
CA PRO A 6 0.62 5.39 8.60
C PRO A 6 1.86 5.73 7.77
N TYR A 7 2.82 6.47 8.33
CA TYR A 7 4.05 6.80 7.60
C TYR A 7 4.90 5.57 7.37
N ILE A 8 5.03 4.72 8.37
CA ILE A 8 5.79 3.48 8.25
C ILE A 8 5.07 2.54 7.30
N LEU A 9 3.74 2.49 7.38
CA LEU A 9 2.93 1.68 6.48
C LEU A 9 3.12 2.09 5.03
N LEU A 10 3.13 3.40 4.77
CA LEU A 10 3.34 3.91 3.41
C LEU A 10 4.68 3.43 2.84
N SER A 11 5.74 3.57 3.63
CA SER A 11 7.07 3.14 3.22
C SER A 11 7.11 1.63 3.00
N TYR A 12 6.51 0.87 3.90
CA TYR A 12 6.47 -0.59 3.81
C TYR A 12 5.75 -1.04 2.52
N VAL A 13 4.56 -0.47 2.28
CA VAL A 13 3.75 -0.85 1.12
C VAL A 13 4.46 -0.51 -0.18
N ASN A 14 5.05 0.69 -0.27
CA ASN A 14 5.76 1.09 -1.49
C ASN A 14 6.98 0.21 -1.73
N THR A 15 7.69 -0.18 -0.69
CA THR A 15 8.83 -1.09 -0.83
C THR A 15 8.38 -2.45 -1.36
N LYS A 16 7.27 -2.97 -0.84
CA LYS A 16 6.73 -4.24 -1.30
C LYS A 16 6.25 -4.16 -2.74
N LEU A 17 5.60 -3.06 -3.12
CA LEU A 17 5.14 -2.88 -4.49
C LEU A 17 6.33 -2.79 -5.46
N ARG A 18 7.43 -2.19 -5.02
CA ARG A 18 8.62 -2.10 -5.86
C ARG A 18 9.33 -3.45 -6.00
N ASP A 19 9.42 -4.21 -4.91
CA ASP A 19 10.31 -5.37 -4.87
C ASP A 19 9.62 -6.71 -5.02
N GLU A 20 8.36 -6.84 -4.63
CA GLU A 20 7.72 -8.15 -4.53
C GLU A 20 6.41 -8.31 -5.27
N PHE A 21 5.63 -7.24 -5.43
CA PHE A 21 4.29 -7.33 -6.02
C PHE A 21 4.19 -6.44 -7.25
N THR A 22 3.37 -6.88 -8.22
CA THR A 22 3.22 -6.12 -9.47
C THR A 22 2.20 -5.00 -9.34
N ASP A 23 1.23 -5.15 -8.41
CA ASP A 23 0.22 -4.12 -8.21
C ASP A 23 -0.38 -4.25 -6.81
N LEU A 24 -1.25 -3.29 -6.47
CA LEU A 24 -1.84 -3.23 -5.15
C LEU A 24 -2.80 -4.38 -4.89
N ASP A 25 -3.53 -4.82 -5.91
CA ASP A 25 -4.45 -5.95 -5.74
C ASP A 25 -3.70 -7.21 -5.36
N GLU A 26 -2.56 -7.46 -6.00
CA GLU A 26 -1.74 -8.61 -5.67
C GLU A 26 -1.22 -8.53 -4.23
N LEU A 27 -0.72 -7.36 -3.85
CA LEU A 27 -0.23 -7.15 -2.48
C LEU A 27 -1.31 -7.46 -1.46
N CYS A 28 -2.50 -6.90 -1.67
CA CYS A 28 -3.60 -7.09 -0.73
C CYS A 28 -4.05 -8.54 -0.67
N ALA A 29 -4.06 -9.23 -1.79
CA ALA A 29 -4.46 -10.64 -1.83
C ALA A 29 -3.46 -11.53 -1.08
N VAL A 30 -2.17 -11.30 -1.31
CA VAL A 30 -1.12 -12.13 -0.68
C VAL A 30 -1.02 -11.86 0.81
N LEU A 31 -1.13 -10.60 1.23
CA LEU A 31 -1.03 -10.23 2.64
C LEU A 31 -2.36 -10.32 3.39
N ASP A 32 -3.43 -10.68 2.68
CA ASP A 32 -4.77 -10.80 3.25
C ASP A 32 -5.22 -9.48 3.91
N VAL A 33 -5.10 -8.40 3.14
CA VAL A 33 -5.44 -7.05 3.59
C VAL A 33 -6.58 -6.52 2.74
N ASP A 34 -7.55 -5.84 3.39
CA ASP A 34 -8.63 -5.17 2.66
C ASP A 34 -8.07 -3.92 1.99
N ARG A 35 -8.15 -3.87 0.66
CA ARG A 35 -7.62 -2.76 -0.12
C ARG A 35 -8.25 -1.42 0.27
N SER A 36 -9.57 -1.40 0.49
CA SER A 36 -10.26 -0.17 0.87
C SER A 36 -9.75 0.38 2.20
N ALA A 37 -9.56 -0.51 3.17
CA ALA A 37 -9.06 -0.11 4.48
C ALA A 37 -7.64 0.42 4.38
N LEU A 38 -6.80 -0.22 3.58
CA LEU A 38 -5.42 0.22 3.37
C LEU A 38 -5.39 1.59 2.71
N GLU A 39 -6.19 1.77 1.66
CA GLU A 39 -6.24 3.06 0.97
C GLU A 39 -6.76 4.17 1.87
N ASP A 40 -7.75 3.87 2.72
CA ASP A 40 -8.27 4.87 3.65
C ASP A 40 -7.21 5.29 4.66
N THR A 41 -6.45 4.34 5.19
CA THR A 41 -5.39 4.64 6.14
C THR A 41 -4.34 5.55 5.51
N LEU A 42 -3.93 5.26 4.29
CA LEU A 42 -2.89 6.04 3.61
C LEU A 42 -3.43 7.38 3.12
N ARG A 43 -4.74 7.48 2.87
CA ARG A 43 -5.35 8.75 2.49
C ARG A 43 -5.24 9.78 3.62
N SER A 44 -5.13 9.34 4.87
CA SER A 44 -4.91 10.26 5.98
C SER A 44 -3.61 11.03 5.85
N LEU A 45 -2.67 10.53 5.04
CA LEU A 45 -1.41 11.20 4.72
C LEU A 45 -1.46 11.91 3.36
N SER A 46 -2.63 12.02 2.77
CA SER A 46 -2.81 12.52 1.41
C SER A 46 -2.12 11.64 0.37
N ALA A 47 -1.85 10.39 0.70
CA ALA A 47 -1.25 9.45 -0.23
C ALA A 47 -2.34 8.65 -0.93
N ARG A 48 -2.17 8.39 -2.22
CA ARG A 48 -3.10 7.59 -3.00
C ARG A 48 -2.34 6.71 -3.96
N TYR A 49 -2.95 5.59 -4.33
CA TYR A 49 -2.30 4.64 -5.24
C TYR A 49 -2.30 5.19 -6.66
N ASP A 50 -1.13 5.22 -7.28
CA ASP A 50 -0.96 5.60 -8.68
C ASP A 50 -0.75 4.34 -9.49
N GLU A 51 -1.73 3.97 -10.31
CA GLU A 51 -1.65 2.73 -11.08
C GLU A 51 -0.62 2.78 -12.20
N ALA A 52 -0.28 3.97 -12.68
CA ALA A 52 0.72 4.10 -13.73
C ALA A 52 2.12 3.76 -13.21
N SER A 53 2.44 4.15 -11.99
CA SER A 53 3.74 3.87 -11.41
C SER A 53 3.72 2.72 -10.39
N HIS A 54 2.55 2.17 -10.11
CA HIS A 54 2.36 1.07 -9.15
C HIS A 54 2.92 1.40 -7.76
N GLN A 55 2.58 2.60 -7.27
CA GLN A 55 3.01 3.02 -5.94
C GLN A 55 2.06 4.07 -5.39
N PHE A 56 2.13 4.29 -4.09
CA PHE A 56 1.42 5.40 -3.46
C PHE A 56 2.23 6.68 -3.58
N ILE A 57 1.55 7.76 -3.93
CA ILE A 57 2.19 9.07 -4.09
C ILE A 57 1.43 10.15 -3.33
#